data_be6598ebceafb14174c8c3cad694eaa3
#
_entry.id   be6598ebceafb14174c8c3cad694eaa3
#
_cell.length_a   1.000
_cell.length_b   1.000
_cell.length_c   1.000
_cell.angle_alpha   90.00
_cell.angle_beta   90.00
_cell.angle_gamma   90.00
#
_symmetry.space_group_name_H-M   'P 1'
#
loop_
_entity.id
_entity.type
_entity.pdbx_description
1 polymer ?
#
loop_
_entity_poly.entity_id
_entity_poly.type
_entity_poly.pdbx_seq_one_letter_code
_entity_poly.pdbx_strand_id
1 'polypeptide(L)'
;RLDGESLRDMLLTLSGRVTQRAGGPGVRPPLPREITSTLLKNQWPVSTDEKDHHRRSVYLFARRNLRYPLFELFDRPDGTASCAHRKESTTAPQSLILLNSGFSLTMAKALAKRCKDGETPVGRSIRRMYGLLFQREPSREELHLAKRFLAEPSDGEVEPLTQFALALINLNEFLFVD
;
A
#
# COMPACT_ATOMS: atom_id res chain seq x y z
N ARG A 1 9.78 10.67 -6.86
CA ARG A 1 8.84 9.54 -6.64
C ARG A 1 9.27 8.74 -5.40
N LEU A 2 8.29 8.21 -4.65
CA LEU A 2 8.56 7.31 -3.54
C LEU A 2 9.17 5.99 -4.03
N ASP A 3 10.14 5.47 -3.28
CA ASP A 3 10.62 4.11 -3.46
C ASP A 3 9.65 3.07 -2.85
N GLY A 4 9.80 1.80 -3.20
CA GLY A 4 8.90 0.74 -2.77
C GLY A 4 8.85 0.55 -1.25
N GLU A 5 9.96 0.76 -0.56
CA GLU A 5 10.06 0.65 0.89
C GLU A 5 9.30 1.78 1.57
N SER A 6 9.50 3.02 1.13
CA SER A 6 8.78 4.21 1.65
C SER A 6 7.29 4.13 1.35
N LEU A 7 6.93 3.71 0.13
CA LEU A 7 5.53 3.52 -0.28
C LEU A 7 4.82 2.51 0.62
N ARG A 8 5.44 1.35 0.87
CA ARG A 8 4.86 0.34 1.77
C ARG A 8 4.71 0.87 3.19
N ASP A 9 5.74 1.54 3.72
CA ASP A 9 5.72 2.08 5.08
C ASP A 9 4.68 3.19 5.22
N MET A 10 4.50 4.01 4.20
CA MET A 10 3.47 5.03 4.14
C MET A 10 2.06 4.42 4.14
N LEU A 11 1.81 3.41 3.31
CA LEU A 11 0.53 2.69 3.29
C LEU A 11 0.19 2.05 4.65
N LEU A 12 1.17 1.44 5.32
CA LEU A 12 1.00 0.88 6.66
C LEU A 12 0.68 1.97 7.69
N THR A 13 1.35 3.13 7.61
CA THR A 13 1.16 4.25 8.54
C THR A 13 -0.20 4.90 8.36
N LEU A 14 -0.58 5.20 7.12
CA LEU A 14 -1.84 5.86 6.79
C LEU A 14 -3.05 4.97 7.10
N SER A 15 -2.92 3.66 6.87
CA SER A 15 -3.95 2.69 7.25
C SER A 15 -4.04 2.42 8.76
N GLY A 16 -3.07 2.92 9.55
CA GLY A 16 -2.99 2.68 11.00
C GLY A 16 -2.54 1.27 11.37
N ARG A 17 -1.93 0.53 10.43
CA ARG A 17 -1.51 -0.86 10.65
C ARG A 17 -0.03 -1.02 10.98
N VAL A 18 0.76 0.04 10.89
CA VAL A 18 2.20 -0.05 11.14
C VAL A 18 2.49 -0.53 12.56
N THR A 19 3.37 -1.52 12.67
CA THR A 19 3.90 -2.00 13.96
C THR A 19 5.23 -1.32 14.25
N GLN A 20 5.28 -0.54 15.34
CA GLN A 20 6.43 0.28 15.75
C GLN A 20 7.54 -0.52 16.49
N ARG A 21 7.53 -1.84 16.39
CA ARG A 21 8.55 -2.68 17.05
C ARG A 21 9.90 -2.51 16.37
N ALA A 22 10.89 -1.99 17.11
CA ALA A 22 12.26 -1.88 16.66
C ALA A 22 13.09 -3.13 17.01
N GLY A 23 14.15 -3.39 16.21
CA GLY A 23 15.08 -4.50 16.42
C GLY A 23 14.52 -5.90 16.13
N GLY A 24 15.27 -6.93 16.43
CA GLY A 24 14.90 -8.32 16.20
C GLY A 24 15.19 -8.85 14.78
N PRO A 25 14.86 -10.13 14.51
CA PRO A 25 15.14 -10.76 13.23
C PRO A 25 14.30 -10.18 12.09
N GLY A 26 14.76 -10.40 10.85
CA GLY A 26 14.02 -10.06 9.65
C GLY A 26 12.69 -10.81 9.56
N VAL A 27 11.64 -10.12 9.15
CA VAL A 27 10.28 -10.66 9.04
C VAL A 27 9.93 -11.03 7.60
N ARG A 28 9.05 -12.00 7.45
CA ARG A 28 8.59 -12.52 6.17
C ARG A 28 7.06 -12.43 6.11
N PRO A 29 6.50 -11.34 5.56
CA PRO A 29 5.05 -11.26 5.34
C PRO A 29 4.61 -12.26 4.25
N PRO A 30 3.32 -12.59 4.17
CA PRO A 30 2.78 -13.39 3.08
C PRO A 30 3.13 -12.80 1.71
N LEU A 31 3.45 -13.67 0.76
CA LEU A 31 3.62 -13.32 -0.64
C LEU A 31 2.38 -13.71 -1.45
N PRO A 32 2.14 -13.10 -2.62
CA PRO A 32 1.09 -13.52 -3.53
C PRO A 32 1.20 -15.00 -3.90
N ARG A 33 0.06 -15.66 -4.13
CA ARG A 33 0.00 -17.09 -4.44
C ARG A 33 0.77 -17.45 -5.72
N GLU A 34 0.77 -16.57 -6.70
CA GLU A 34 1.47 -16.70 -7.97
C GLU A 34 2.98 -16.88 -7.76
N ILE A 35 3.53 -16.21 -6.76
CA ILE A 35 4.94 -16.35 -6.40
C ILE A 35 5.16 -17.60 -5.52
N THR A 36 4.32 -17.80 -4.52
CA THR A 36 4.49 -18.92 -3.60
C THR A 36 4.31 -20.29 -4.29
N SER A 37 3.49 -20.37 -5.34
CA SER A 37 3.29 -21.60 -6.13
C SER A 37 4.54 -22.05 -6.88
N THR A 38 5.48 -21.16 -7.17
CA THR A 38 6.74 -21.48 -7.86
C THR A 38 7.89 -21.79 -6.90
N LEU A 39 7.67 -21.61 -5.59
CA LEU A 39 8.70 -21.82 -4.58
C LEU A 39 8.76 -23.28 -4.12
N LEU A 40 9.96 -23.76 -3.90
CA LEU A 40 10.16 -25.03 -3.20
C LEU A 40 9.75 -24.89 -1.72
N LYS A 41 9.43 -26.04 -1.11
CA LYS A 41 9.01 -26.09 0.31
C LYS A 41 10.01 -25.36 1.21
N ASN A 42 9.51 -24.56 2.13
CA ASN A 42 10.28 -23.80 3.11
C ASN A 42 11.20 -22.68 2.54
N GLN A 43 11.04 -22.26 1.31
CA GLN A 43 11.83 -21.17 0.76
C GLN A 43 11.42 -19.78 1.30
N TRP A 44 10.16 -19.62 1.73
CA TRP A 44 9.65 -18.40 2.38
C TRP A 44 8.75 -18.76 3.56
N PRO A 45 9.31 -19.19 4.70
CA PRO A 45 8.52 -19.44 5.89
C PRO A 45 7.96 -18.11 6.39
N VAL A 46 6.64 -17.94 6.29
CA VAL A 46 5.95 -16.74 6.74
C VAL A 46 6.10 -16.58 8.25
N SER A 47 6.33 -15.35 8.73
CA SER A 47 6.41 -15.06 10.17
C SER A 47 5.09 -15.41 10.84
N THR A 48 5.15 -16.06 12.00
CA THR A 48 3.96 -16.58 12.70
C THR A 48 3.11 -15.49 13.34
N ASP A 49 3.73 -14.39 13.80
CA ASP A 49 3.02 -13.25 14.36
C ASP A 49 2.57 -12.32 13.22
N GLU A 50 1.26 -12.18 13.06
CA GLU A 50 0.68 -11.28 12.05
C GLU A 50 1.10 -9.81 12.24
N LYS A 51 1.39 -9.38 13.46
CA LYS A 51 1.90 -8.03 13.74
C LYS A 51 3.26 -7.79 13.09
N ASP A 52 4.07 -8.83 12.96
CA ASP A 52 5.36 -8.75 12.28
C ASP A 52 5.22 -8.48 10.77
N HIS A 53 4.10 -8.90 10.15
CA HIS A 53 3.83 -8.59 8.74
C HIS A 53 3.66 -7.09 8.47
N HIS A 54 3.33 -6.33 9.50
CA HIS A 54 3.09 -4.88 9.44
C HIS A 54 4.26 -4.04 9.96
N ARG A 55 5.41 -4.65 10.22
CA ARG A 55 6.63 -3.90 10.58
C ARG A 55 7.13 -3.10 9.38
N ARG A 56 7.89 -2.04 9.67
CA ARG A 56 8.51 -1.20 8.64
C ARG A 56 9.37 -2.02 7.67
N SER A 57 9.46 -1.56 6.45
CA SER A 57 10.12 -2.24 5.33
C SER A 57 11.60 -2.55 5.55
N VAL A 58 12.27 -1.77 6.40
CA VAL A 58 13.66 -2.03 6.81
C VAL A 58 13.83 -3.38 7.52
N TYR A 59 12.77 -3.91 8.12
CA TYR A 59 12.78 -5.22 8.80
C TYR A 59 12.38 -6.38 7.88
N LEU A 60 11.96 -6.14 6.63
CA LEU A 60 11.64 -7.23 5.72
C LEU A 60 12.91 -8.01 5.37
N PHE A 61 12.80 -9.34 5.47
CA PHE A 61 13.88 -10.23 5.09
C PHE A 61 14.20 -10.07 3.61
N ALA A 62 15.44 -9.65 3.30
CA ALA A 62 15.91 -9.50 1.94
C ALA A 62 16.53 -10.83 1.46
N ARG A 63 15.96 -11.41 0.42
CA ARG A 63 16.49 -12.60 -0.23
C ARG A 63 16.91 -12.26 -1.67
N ARG A 64 18.13 -12.67 -2.07
CA ARG A 64 18.66 -12.36 -3.40
C ARG A 64 17.81 -12.93 -4.54
N ASN A 65 17.37 -14.18 -4.40
CA ASN A 65 16.63 -14.90 -5.44
C ASN A 65 15.11 -14.80 -5.31
N LEU A 66 14.61 -14.02 -4.37
CA LEU A 66 13.18 -13.84 -4.14
C LEU A 66 12.95 -12.46 -3.56
N ARG A 67 12.57 -11.53 -4.41
CA ARG A 67 12.33 -10.14 -4.03
C ARG A 67 10.87 -9.94 -3.62
N TYR A 68 10.65 -9.03 -2.71
CA TYR A 68 9.29 -8.61 -2.39
C TYR A 68 8.70 -7.85 -3.59
N PRO A 69 7.55 -8.27 -4.16
CA PRO A 69 7.06 -7.79 -5.46
C PRO A 69 6.96 -6.27 -5.59
N LEU A 70 6.41 -5.61 -4.56
CA LEU A 70 6.29 -4.16 -4.55
C LEU A 70 7.67 -3.48 -4.67
N PHE A 71 8.69 -4.00 -3.97
CA PHE A 71 10.03 -3.44 -4.00
C PHE A 71 10.72 -3.65 -5.34
N GLU A 72 10.52 -4.82 -5.95
CA GLU A 72 11.06 -5.12 -7.26
C GLU A 72 10.51 -4.19 -8.33
N LEU A 73 9.19 -3.98 -8.36
CA LEU A 73 8.54 -3.10 -9.32
C LEU A 73 8.88 -1.61 -9.09
N PHE A 74 9.24 -1.22 -7.87
CA PHE A 74 9.66 0.14 -7.53
C PHE A 74 11.19 0.28 -7.44
N ASP A 75 11.91 -0.43 -8.31
CA ASP A 75 13.34 -0.26 -8.60
C ASP A 75 14.29 -0.46 -7.41
N ARG A 76 13.90 -1.31 -6.43
CA ARG A 76 14.83 -1.67 -5.37
C ARG A 76 16.05 -2.39 -5.96
N PRO A 77 17.29 -1.97 -5.62
CA PRO A 77 18.52 -2.65 -6.06
C PRO A 77 18.50 -4.15 -5.73
N ASP A 78 19.06 -4.97 -6.59
CA ASP A 78 19.02 -6.43 -6.47
C ASP A 78 19.88 -7.00 -5.34
N GLY A 79 20.78 -6.20 -4.76
CA GLY A 79 21.67 -6.60 -3.67
C GLY A 79 22.79 -7.56 -4.10
N THR A 80 22.98 -7.77 -5.42
CA THR A 80 24.09 -8.59 -5.96
C THR A 80 25.32 -7.76 -6.25
N ALA A 81 25.14 -6.47 -6.54
CA ALA A 81 26.20 -5.51 -6.77
C ALA A 81 25.99 -4.24 -5.94
N SER A 82 27.05 -3.48 -5.71
CA SER A 82 26.94 -2.16 -5.09
C SER A 82 26.18 -1.22 -6.01
N CYS A 83 25.27 -0.44 -5.45
CA CYS A 83 24.44 0.50 -6.17
C CYS A 83 24.69 1.91 -5.63
N ALA A 84 25.45 2.70 -6.39
CA ALA A 84 25.76 4.09 -6.01
C ALA A 84 24.56 5.02 -6.14
N HIS A 85 23.66 4.73 -7.09
CA HIS A 85 22.45 5.50 -7.35
C HIS A 85 21.31 4.57 -7.75
N ARG A 86 20.14 4.69 -7.09
CA ARG A 86 18.95 3.91 -7.45
C ARG A 86 18.39 4.40 -8.79
N LYS A 87 17.99 3.48 -9.64
CA LYS A 87 17.22 3.82 -10.85
C LYS A 87 15.81 4.21 -10.42
N GLU A 88 15.20 5.09 -11.19
CA GLU A 88 13.79 5.43 -11.06
C GLU A 88 13.13 5.23 -12.43
N SER A 89 12.17 4.32 -12.48
CA SER A 89 11.39 4.05 -13.68
C SER A 89 9.91 4.35 -13.41
N THR A 90 9.17 4.73 -14.44
CA THR A 90 7.72 4.87 -14.40
C THR A 90 7.14 3.87 -15.38
N THR A 91 6.49 2.82 -14.86
CA THR A 91 6.00 1.70 -15.65
C THR A 91 4.56 1.33 -15.29
N ALA A 92 3.81 0.84 -16.27
CA ALA A 92 2.43 0.39 -16.04
C ALA A 92 2.30 -0.70 -14.95
N PRO A 93 3.22 -1.68 -14.79
CA PRO A 93 3.17 -2.64 -13.69
C PRO A 93 3.17 -2.02 -12.30
N GLN A 94 3.74 -0.84 -12.09
CA GLN A 94 3.72 -0.14 -10.81
C GLN A 94 2.31 0.27 -10.41
N SER A 95 1.54 0.86 -11.33
CA SER A 95 0.13 1.19 -11.09
C SER A 95 -0.73 -0.06 -10.94
N LEU A 96 -0.46 -1.09 -11.74
CA LEU A 96 -1.21 -2.34 -11.67
C LEU A 96 -1.04 -3.08 -10.34
N ILE A 97 0.17 -3.11 -9.76
CA ILE A 97 0.37 -3.75 -8.46
C ILE A 97 -0.32 -2.97 -7.33
N LEU A 98 -0.34 -1.65 -7.41
CA LEU A 98 -1.04 -0.82 -6.43
C LEU A 98 -2.56 -0.99 -6.53
N LEU A 99 -3.09 -1.16 -7.73
CA LEU A 99 -4.52 -1.33 -7.94
C LEU A 99 -5.01 -2.74 -7.57
N ASN A 100 -4.22 -3.78 -7.91
CA ASN A 100 -4.70 -5.17 -7.88
C ASN A 100 -4.12 -6.03 -6.75
N SER A 101 -3.08 -5.55 -6.02
CA SER A 101 -2.49 -6.39 -4.99
C SER A 101 -3.38 -6.53 -3.76
N GLY A 102 -3.42 -7.73 -3.18
CA GLY A 102 -4.10 -7.98 -1.92
C GLY A 102 -3.57 -7.11 -0.77
N PHE A 103 -2.30 -6.72 -0.82
CA PHE A 103 -1.72 -5.79 0.15
C PHE A 103 -2.35 -4.40 0.03
N SER A 104 -2.40 -3.82 -1.18
CA SER A 104 -3.00 -2.50 -1.41
C SER A 104 -4.48 -2.48 -1.03
N LEU A 105 -5.23 -3.51 -1.42
CA LEU A 105 -6.64 -3.66 -1.06
C LEU A 105 -6.83 -3.72 0.47
N THR A 106 -5.97 -4.47 1.17
CA THR A 106 -6.01 -4.55 2.64
C THR A 106 -5.71 -3.21 3.29
N MET A 107 -4.74 -2.45 2.77
CA MET A 107 -4.43 -1.10 3.27
C MET A 107 -5.57 -0.12 2.96
N ALA A 108 -6.15 -0.17 1.78
CA ALA A 108 -7.31 0.65 1.40
C ALA A 108 -8.53 0.37 2.30
N LYS A 109 -8.83 -0.91 2.58
CA LYS A 109 -9.88 -1.30 3.54
C LYS A 109 -9.65 -0.72 4.94
N ALA A 110 -8.41 -0.81 5.42
CA ALA A 110 -8.07 -0.29 6.73
C ALA A 110 -8.12 1.25 6.78
N LEU A 111 -7.67 1.93 5.72
CA LEU A 111 -7.77 3.38 5.57
C LEU A 111 -9.24 3.83 5.51
N ALA A 112 -10.07 3.18 4.71
CA ALA A 112 -11.50 3.45 4.63
C ALA A 112 -12.16 3.33 6.01
N LYS A 113 -11.90 2.23 6.72
CA LYS A 113 -12.38 2.02 8.09
C LYS A 113 -11.90 3.12 9.06
N ARG A 114 -10.64 3.53 8.97
CA ARG A 114 -10.06 4.60 9.80
C ARG A 114 -10.71 5.96 9.53
N CYS A 115 -11.13 6.22 8.28
CA CYS A 115 -11.79 7.48 7.90
C CYS A 115 -13.29 7.49 8.18
N LYS A 116 -13.92 6.31 8.22
CA LYS A 116 -15.33 6.11 8.55
C LYS A 116 -15.46 5.93 10.06
N ASP A 117 -15.92 6.94 10.76
CA ASP A 117 -16.12 6.91 12.21
C ASP A 117 -17.64 6.92 12.51
N GLY A 118 -18.21 5.73 12.77
CA GLY A 118 -19.63 5.55 13.03
C GLY A 118 -20.53 6.08 11.89
N GLU A 119 -21.51 6.92 12.26
CA GLU A 119 -22.45 7.58 11.33
C GLU A 119 -21.86 8.86 10.69
N THR A 120 -20.56 8.95 10.55
CA THR A 120 -19.88 10.12 9.99
C THR A 120 -20.40 10.43 8.57
N PRO A 121 -20.82 11.67 8.29
CA PRO A 121 -21.21 12.07 6.95
C PRO A 121 -20.10 11.78 5.92
N VAL A 122 -20.46 11.22 4.79
CA VAL A 122 -19.55 10.83 3.69
C VAL A 122 -18.54 11.92 3.33
N GLY A 123 -18.97 13.19 3.30
CA GLY A 123 -18.08 14.33 3.02
C GLY A 123 -16.95 14.51 4.04
N ARG A 124 -17.15 14.12 5.31
CA ARG A 124 -16.10 14.16 6.33
C ARG A 124 -15.09 13.04 6.13
N SER A 125 -15.55 11.84 5.78
CA SER A 125 -14.67 10.72 5.45
C SER A 125 -13.76 11.03 4.25
N ILE A 126 -14.32 11.67 3.20
CA ILE A 126 -13.55 12.13 2.03
C ILE A 126 -12.48 13.13 2.46
N ARG A 127 -12.84 14.20 3.19
CA ARG A 127 -11.87 15.20 3.67
C ARG A 127 -10.76 14.56 4.51
N ARG A 128 -11.12 13.64 5.41
CA ARG A 128 -10.15 12.93 6.25
C ARG A 128 -9.18 12.09 5.42
N MET A 129 -9.64 11.45 4.33
CA MET A 129 -8.77 10.73 3.40
C MET A 129 -7.80 11.68 2.69
N TYR A 130 -8.29 12.79 2.15
CA TYR A 130 -7.43 13.79 1.49
C TYR A 130 -6.39 14.36 2.47
N GLY A 131 -6.81 14.71 3.68
CA GLY A 131 -5.90 15.18 4.72
C GLY A 131 -4.82 14.16 5.09
N LEU A 132 -5.15 12.86 5.14
CA LEU A 132 -4.18 11.81 5.42
C LEU A 132 -3.24 11.53 4.25
N LEU A 133 -3.77 11.43 3.02
CA LEU A 133 -3.01 11.02 1.84
C LEU A 133 -2.21 12.17 1.23
N PHE A 134 -2.80 13.37 1.15
CA PHE A 134 -2.26 14.50 0.39
C PHE A 134 -1.95 15.73 1.25
N GLN A 135 -2.22 15.68 2.56
CA GLN A 135 -2.03 16.79 3.52
C GLN A 135 -2.77 18.08 3.10
N ARG A 136 -3.86 17.94 2.36
CA ARG A 136 -4.72 19.05 1.92
C ARG A 136 -6.20 18.69 1.97
N GLU A 137 -7.05 19.72 1.91
CA GLU A 137 -8.47 19.52 1.67
C GLU A 137 -8.77 19.20 0.19
N PRO A 138 -9.82 18.41 -0.10
CA PRO A 138 -10.29 18.25 -1.47
C PRO A 138 -10.87 19.56 -2.00
N SER A 139 -10.66 19.85 -3.28
CA SER A 139 -11.34 20.94 -3.98
C SER A 139 -12.86 20.73 -4.00
N ARG A 140 -13.63 21.74 -4.39
CA ARG A 140 -15.08 21.60 -4.54
C ARG A 140 -15.45 20.55 -5.59
N GLU A 141 -14.70 20.49 -6.66
CA GLU A 141 -14.89 19.52 -7.77
C GLU A 141 -14.54 18.10 -7.33
N GLU A 142 -13.39 17.91 -6.69
CA GLU A 142 -12.98 16.61 -6.13
C GLU A 142 -13.99 16.09 -5.12
N LEU A 143 -14.48 16.94 -4.23
CA LEU A 143 -15.50 16.57 -3.24
C LEU A 143 -16.82 16.18 -3.92
N HIS A 144 -17.22 16.92 -4.97
CA HIS A 144 -18.44 16.62 -5.73
C HIS A 144 -18.31 15.26 -6.46
N LEU A 145 -17.20 15.03 -7.17
CA LEU A 145 -16.92 13.78 -7.87
C LEU A 145 -16.88 12.59 -6.91
N ALA A 146 -16.19 12.74 -5.78
CA ALA A 146 -16.11 11.71 -4.76
C ALA A 146 -17.47 11.33 -4.18
N LYS A 147 -18.32 12.32 -3.87
CA LYS A 147 -19.69 12.07 -3.39
C LYS A 147 -20.54 11.36 -4.43
N ARG A 148 -20.43 11.74 -5.70
CA ARG A 148 -21.15 11.09 -6.80
C ARG A 148 -20.73 9.63 -6.96
N PHE A 149 -19.41 9.37 -6.97
CA PHE A 149 -18.86 8.01 -7.02
C PHE A 149 -19.36 7.14 -5.85
N LEU A 150 -19.38 7.67 -4.64
CA LEU A 150 -19.81 6.94 -3.45
C LEU A 150 -21.34 6.77 -3.34
N ALA A 151 -22.12 7.51 -4.12
CA ALA A 151 -23.57 7.37 -4.19
C ALA A 151 -24.02 6.36 -5.27
N GLU A 152 -23.13 5.99 -6.19
CA GLU A 152 -23.45 4.98 -7.22
C GLU A 152 -23.60 3.59 -6.59
N PRO A 153 -24.59 2.81 -7.01
CA PRO A 153 -24.73 1.42 -6.58
C PRO A 153 -23.44 0.64 -6.92
N SER A 154 -22.88 -0.06 -5.97
CA SER A 154 -21.73 -0.92 -6.22
C SER A 154 -22.19 -2.37 -6.28
N ASP A 155 -22.07 -2.99 -7.45
CA ASP A 155 -22.35 -4.41 -7.65
C ASP A 155 -21.16 -5.31 -7.21
N GLY A 156 -20.11 -4.71 -6.68
CA GLY A 156 -18.86 -5.38 -6.31
C GLY A 156 -18.82 -5.83 -4.85
N GLU A 157 -18.02 -6.87 -4.59
CA GLU A 157 -17.73 -7.37 -3.22
C GLU A 157 -16.98 -6.37 -2.33
N VAL A 158 -16.46 -5.28 -2.91
CA VAL A 158 -15.64 -4.28 -2.23
C VAL A 158 -16.45 -3.03 -1.92
N GLU A 159 -16.49 -2.63 -0.65
CA GLU A 159 -17.21 -1.41 -0.22
C GLU A 159 -16.77 -0.17 -1.02
N PRO A 160 -17.69 0.71 -1.49
CA PRO A 160 -17.36 1.89 -2.30
C PRO A 160 -16.29 2.80 -1.70
N LEU A 161 -16.31 3.00 -0.38
CA LEU A 161 -15.31 3.80 0.31
C LEU A 161 -13.90 3.19 0.24
N THR A 162 -13.81 1.85 0.20
CA THR A 162 -12.55 1.13 -0.02
C THR A 162 -12.05 1.29 -1.46
N GLN A 163 -12.96 1.20 -2.44
CA GLN A 163 -12.61 1.43 -3.84
C GLN A 163 -12.11 2.87 -4.04
N PHE A 164 -12.77 3.83 -3.41
CA PHE A 164 -12.35 5.22 -3.42
C PHE A 164 -10.96 5.42 -2.79
N ALA A 165 -10.70 4.82 -1.63
CA ALA A 165 -9.39 4.85 -1.00
C ALA A 165 -8.30 4.23 -1.91
N LEU A 166 -8.62 3.13 -2.58
CA LEU A 166 -7.71 2.47 -3.52
C LEU A 166 -7.42 3.36 -4.74
N ALA A 167 -8.43 4.05 -5.26
CA ALA A 167 -8.26 5.01 -6.35
C ALA A 167 -7.33 6.18 -5.95
N LEU A 168 -7.53 6.75 -4.75
CA LEU A 168 -6.67 7.83 -4.24
C LEU A 168 -5.20 7.39 -4.07
N ILE A 169 -4.95 6.17 -3.58
CA ILE A 169 -3.60 5.59 -3.45
C ILE A 169 -2.91 5.47 -4.83
N ASN A 170 -3.66 5.36 -5.91
CA ASN A 170 -3.14 5.26 -7.27
C ASN A 170 -2.92 6.60 -7.98
N LEU A 171 -3.25 7.72 -7.35
CA LEU A 171 -2.99 9.04 -7.93
C LEU A 171 -1.48 9.36 -7.90
N ASN A 172 -1.03 10.06 -8.93
CA ASN A 172 0.35 10.53 -8.99
C ASN A 172 0.72 11.43 -7.79
N GLU A 173 -0.23 12.24 -7.31
CA GLU A 173 -0.07 13.07 -6.13
C GLU A 173 0.31 12.27 -4.87
N PHE A 174 -0.08 10.99 -4.79
CA PHE A 174 0.32 10.11 -3.70
C PHE A 174 1.73 9.55 -3.88
N LEU A 175 2.14 9.29 -5.13
CA LEU A 175 3.41 8.62 -5.45
C LEU A 175 4.58 9.59 -5.59
N PHE A 176 4.30 10.82 -6.00
CA PHE A 176 5.30 11.86 -6.23
C PHE A 176 5.13 12.94 -5.16
N VAL A 177 6.08 13.00 -4.27
CA VAL A 177 6.14 14.02 -3.20
C VAL A 177 7.07 15.11 -3.69
N ASP A 178 6.56 16.35 -3.74
CA ASP A 178 7.32 17.55 -4.08
C ASP A 178 8.10 18.07 -2.87
#